data_c221d5fed86ed4a80040e714fa92a9b9
#
_entry.id   c221d5fed86ed4a80040e714fa92a9b9
#
_cell.length_a   1.000
_cell.length_b   1.000
_cell.length_c   1.000
_cell.angle_alpha   90.00
_cell.angle_beta   90.00
_cell.angle_gamma   90.00
#
_symmetry.space_group_name_H-M   'P 1'
#
loop_
_entity.id
_entity.type
_entity.pdbx_description
1 polymer ?
#
loop_
_entity_poly.entity_id
_entity_poly.type
_entity_poly.pdbx_seq_one_letter_code
_entity_poly.pdbx_strand_id
1 'polypeptide(L)'
;MIYEQHQGFSIETNKRSKHYSMSEPHYHDAYEIYIPLSGKSTLMIGDEILCIEPDRVAVINALVPHGNFSKTEHERIVLYFDKLFLNNYLTHEAQNIYLSLFTAKVIQPSSVNFKRMQTYGRLLQQEYLEGKDASKIFLLLSELLIILKTSPPVKSVSPHEIEGILGAVLLYIILNFKSINSVTELAERFFVSKSYICRIFKKGTGLTITQYINSLKINEACNLLKDTDMDITKICYDVGYNSYTHFFSNFTKIMGETPYTYRKNNFDMSNQEEAQKRISGSSRSYRDKSVGFANIKHHS
;
A
#
# COMPACT_ATOMS: atom_id res chain seq x y z
N MET A 1 -2.36 -17.36 -5.86
CA MET A 1 -1.91 -18.58 -5.15
C MET A 1 -0.39 -18.70 -5.26
N ILE A 2 0.36 -17.88 -4.54
CA ILE A 2 1.84 -17.88 -4.51
C ILE A 2 2.35 -17.94 -3.04
N TYR A 3 1.45 -17.82 -2.05
CA TYR A 3 1.79 -17.63 -0.63
C TYR A 3 1.94 -18.89 0.22
N GLU A 4 1.75 -20.09 -0.36
CA GLU A 4 1.67 -21.33 0.42
C GLU A 4 3.01 -21.94 0.86
N GLN A 5 4.16 -21.50 0.28
CA GLN A 5 5.44 -22.18 0.56
C GLN A 5 6.17 -21.73 1.83
N HIS A 6 5.92 -20.51 2.34
CA HIS A 6 6.61 -19.97 3.55
C HIS A 6 5.71 -19.14 4.45
N GLN A 7 4.52 -19.64 4.81
CA GLN A 7 3.69 -19.07 5.89
C GLN A 7 3.68 -17.52 5.92
N GLY A 8 3.27 -16.89 4.82
CA GLY A 8 3.10 -15.45 4.76
C GLY A 8 4.30 -14.63 4.25
N PHE A 9 5.31 -15.26 3.65
CA PHE A 9 6.41 -14.56 2.97
C PHE A 9 6.62 -15.08 1.55
N SER A 10 6.86 -14.20 0.58
CA SER A 10 7.33 -14.57 -0.76
C SER A 10 8.21 -13.47 -1.37
N ILE A 11 9.03 -13.85 -2.33
CA ILE A 11 9.92 -12.95 -3.06
C ILE A 11 10.06 -13.40 -4.51
N GLU A 12 10.09 -12.43 -5.42
CA GLU A 12 10.33 -12.69 -6.83
C GLU A 12 11.26 -11.65 -7.44
N THR A 13 12.07 -12.09 -8.41
CA THR A 13 12.82 -11.18 -9.28
C THR A 13 12.26 -11.28 -10.69
N ASN A 14 11.87 -10.16 -11.25
CA ASN A 14 11.21 -10.10 -12.54
C ASN A 14 11.87 -9.06 -13.45
N LYS A 15 12.23 -9.52 -14.65
CA LYS A 15 12.56 -8.65 -15.77
C LYS A 15 11.33 -8.46 -16.64
N ARG A 16 10.98 -7.21 -16.94
CA ARG A 16 9.80 -6.84 -17.73
C ARG A 16 10.25 -6.12 -19.01
N SER A 17 9.64 -6.49 -20.12
CA SER A 17 9.90 -5.87 -21.43
C SER A 17 9.35 -4.44 -21.50
N LYS A 18 9.73 -3.73 -22.57
CA LYS A 18 9.12 -2.43 -22.92
C LYS A 18 7.59 -2.55 -23.02
N HIS A 19 6.90 -1.49 -22.59
CA HIS A 19 5.44 -1.41 -22.60
C HIS A 19 4.75 -2.47 -21.74
N TYR A 20 5.44 -2.94 -20.69
CA TYR A 20 4.81 -3.79 -19.70
C TYR A 20 3.69 -3.03 -19.00
N SER A 21 2.55 -3.68 -18.86
CA SER A 21 1.43 -3.20 -18.09
C SER A 21 0.75 -4.38 -17.42
N MET A 22 0.47 -4.26 -16.15
CA MET A 22 -0.45 -5.19 -15.50
C MET A 22 -1.84 -5.02 -16.11
N SER A 23 -2.51 -6.11 -16.35
CA SER A 23 -3.84 -6.11 -16.99
C SER A 23 -4.90 -5.37 -16.17
N GLU A 24 -4.80 -5.45 -14.84
CA GLU A 24 -5.68 -4.78 -13.89
C GLU A 24 -4.92 -4.42 -12.61
N PRO A 25 -5.30 -3.34 -11.88
CA PRO A 25 -4.85 -3.14 -10.52
C PRO A 25 -5.27 -4.33 -9.69
N HIS A 26 -4.41 -4.74 -8.79
CA HIS A 26 -4.71 -5.81 -7.84
C HIS A 26 -4.40 -5.32 -6.41
N TYR A 27 -4.83 -6.08 -5.47
CA TYR A 27 -4.49 -5.92 -4.05
C TYR A 27 -4.33 -7.31 -3.46
N HIS A 28 -3.65 -7.37 -2.34
CA HIS A 28 -3.45 -8.58 -1.55
C HIS A 28 -3.28 -8.22 -0.07
N ASP A 29 -3.57 -9.14 0.80
CA ASP A 29 -3.39 -8.97 2.25
C ASP A 29 -1.93 -9.25 2.65
N ALA A 30 -1.01 -8.53 2.00
CA ALA A 30 0.40 -8.55 2.32
C ALA A 30 1.01 -7.17 2.07
N TYR A 31 2.03 -6.85 2.83
CA TYR A 31 2.90 -5.70 2.60
C TYR A 31 3.85 -6.02 1.45
N GLU A 32 4.08 -5.05 0.58
CA GLU A 32 4.97 -5.21 -0.56
C GLU A 32 6.14 -4.22 -0.49
N ILE A 33 7.34 -4.71 -0.76
CA ILE A 33 8.53 -3.87 -0.98
C ILE A 33 9.00 -4.10 -2.41
N TYR A 34 9.01 -3.04 -3.20
CA TYR A 34 9.45 -3.03 -4.59
C TYR A 34 10.82 -2.37 -4.68
N ILE A 35 11.86 -3.15 -5.00
CA ILE A 35 13.25 -2.70 -5.13
C ILE A 35 13.64 -2.75 -6.62
N PRO A 36 13.82 -1.61 -7.31
CA PRO A 36 14.28 -1.63 -8.68
C PRO A 36 15.75 -2.09 -8.77
N LEU A 37 16.06 -2.92 -9.76
CA LEU A 37 17.42 -3.32 -10.09
C LEU A 37 17.95 -2.55 -11.30
N SER A 38 17.09 -2.29 -12.28
CA SER A 38 17.42 -1.50 -13.48
C SER A 38 16.15 -0.91 -14.12
N GLY A 39 16.35 0.12 -14.94
CA GLY A 39 15.27 0.78 -15.68
C GLY A 39 14.35 1.62 -14.79
N LYS A 40 13.27 2.14 -15.40
CA LYS A 40 12.26 2.95 -14.71
C LYS A 40 10.91 2.28 -14.85
N SER A 41 10.09 2.37 -13.81
CA SER A 41 8.71 1.90 -13.82
C SER A 41 7.79 2.95 -13.23
N THR A 42 6.51 2.83 -13.50
CA THR A 42 5.49 3.66 -12.90
C THR A 42 4.56 2.76 -12.09
N LEU A 43 4.37 3.08 -10.83
CA LEU A 43 3.43 2.41 -9.94
C LEU A 43 2.23 3.30 -9.70
N MET A 44 1.06 2.72 -9.77
CA MET A 44 -0.13 3.27 -9.14
C MET A 44 -0.25 2.64 -7.76
N ILE A 45 -0.33 3.45 -6.71
CA ILE A 45 -0.51 3.00 -5.32
C ILE A 45 -1.66 3.80 -4.71
N GLY A 46 -2.82 3.16 -4.55
CA GLY A 46 -4.04 3.84 -4.15
C GLY A 46 -4.42 4.93 -5.15
N ASP A 47 -4.40 6.16 -4.70
CA ASP A 47 -4.77 7.36 -5.47
C ASP A 47 -3.57 8.07 -6.14
N GLU A 48 -2.35 7.58 -5.94
CA GLU A 48 -1.13 8.22 -6.47
C GLU A 48 -0.52 7.43 -7.63
N ILE A 49 0.08 8.17 -8.55
CA ILE A 49 0.91 7.62 -9.62
C ILE A 49 2.35 8.07 -9.39
N LEU A 50 3.23 7.11 -9.24
CA LEU A 50 4.58 7.31 -8.76
C LEU A 50 5.59 6.77 -9.78
N CYS A 51 6.53 7.60 -10.20
CA CYS A 51 7.66 7.15 -11.01
C CYS A 51 8.74 6.57 -10.10
N ILE A 52 9.05 5.29 -10.31
CA ILE A 52 10.09 4.59 -9.57
C ILE A 52 11.37 4.59 -10.39
N GLU A 53 12.30 5.38 -9.94
CA GLU A 53 13.66 5.45 -10.47
C GLU A 53 14.57 4.40 -9.81
N PRO A 54 15.74 4.10 -10.39
CA PRO A 54 16.61 3.03 -9.88
C PRO A 54 17.17 3.24 -8.46
N ASP A 55 16.96 4.39 -7.85
CA ASP A 55 17.39 4.72 -6.47
C ASP A 55 16.24 4.86 -5.48
N ARG A 56 15.01 4.58 -5.92
CA ARG A 56 13.79 4.70 -5.12
C ARG A 56 13.16 3.35 -4.88
N VAL A 57 12.70 3.12 -3.67
CA VAL A 57 12.01 1.90 -3.26
C VAL A 57 10.55 2.23 -3.02
N ALA A 58 9.64 1.46 -3.62
CA ALA A 58 8.24 1.59 -3.27
C ALA A 58 7.88 0.63 -2.13
N VAL A 59 7.00 1.09 -1.25
CA VAL A 59 6.43 0.33 -0.15
C VAL A 59 4.91 0.43 -0.23
N ILE A 60 4.25 -0.71 -0.28
CA ILE A 60 2.82 -0.79 -0.51
C ILE A 60 2.17 -1.47 0.68
N ASN A 61 1.22 -0.79 1.30
CA ASN A 61 0.49 -1.33 2.44
C ASN A 61 -0.44 -2.46 2.00
N ALA A 62 -0.72 -3.39 2.91
CA ALA A 62 -1.71 -4.44 2.70
C ALA A 62 -3.07 -3.85 2.29
N LEU A 63 -3.75 -4.55 1.40
CA LEU A 63 -5.09 -4.18 0.88
C LEU A 63 -5.16 -2.85 0.10
N VAL A 64 -4.03 -2.19 -0.18
CA VAL A 64 -4.01 -1.01 -1.03
C VAL A 64 -4.00 -1.44 -2.51
N PRO A 65 -4.98 -1.03 -3.32
CA PRO A 65 -4.98 -1.28 -4.75
C PRO A 65 -3.74 -0.67 -5.40
N HIS A 66 -3.03 -1.47 -6.19
CA HIS A 66 -1.83 -1.02 -6.88
C HIS A 66 -1.63 -1.72 -8.21
N GLY A 67 -0.83 -1.10 -9.07
CA GLY A 67 -0.50 -1.65 -10.37
C GLY A 67 0.83 -1.11 -10.88
N ASN A 68 1.49 -1.89 -11.73
CA ASN A 68 2.77 -1.53 -12.34
C ASN A 68 2.65 -1.45 -13.86
N PHE A 69 3.20 -0.39 -14.42
CA PHE A 69 3.35 -0.23 -15.86
C PHE A 69 4.66 0.47 -16.21
N SER A 70 5.21 0.16 -17.37
CA SER A 70 6.48 0.74 -17.78
C SER A 70 6.55 0.94 -19.30
N LYS A 71 7.14 2.07 -19.70
CA LYS A 71 7.49 2.34 -21.09
C LYS A 71 8.85 1.78 -21.49
N THR A 72 9.67 1.42 -20.52
CA THR A 72 11.04 0.94 -20.70
C THR A 72 11.20 -0.46 -20.14
N GLU A 73 12.19 -1.19 -20.61
CA GLU A 73 12.61 -2.42 -19.96
C GLU A 73 13.07 -2.10 -18.52
N HIS A 74 12.68 -2.92 -17.57
CA HIS A 74 13.08 -2.77 -16.18
C HIS A 74 13.16 -4.12 -15.48
N GLU A 75 14.01 -4.16 -14.47
CA GLU A 75 14.17 -5.33 -13.60
C GLU A 75 13.98 -4.92 -12.15
N ARG A 76 13.33 -5.79 -11.35
CA ARG A 76 13.00 -5.52 -9.97
C ARG A 76 12.98 -6.77 -9.12
N ILE A 77 13.21 -6.59 -7.83
CA ILE A 77 12.85 -7.54 -6.77
C ILE A 77 11.57 -7.05 -6.12
N VAL A 78 10.64 -7.95 -5.90
CA VAL A 78 9.41 -7.69 -5.16
C VAL A 78 9.31 -8.69 -4.01
N LEU A 79 9.14 -8.16 -2.80
CA LEU A 79 8.97 -8.95 -1.59
C LEU A 79 7.54 -8.74 -1.07
N TYR A 80 6.94 -9.82 -0.63
CA TYR A 80 5.62 -9.83 0.00
C TYR A 80 5.74 -10.48 1.38
N PHE A 81 5.13 -9.88 2.38
CA PHE A 81 4.99 -10.49 3.71
C PHE A 81 3.71 -10.01 4.39
N ASP A 82 3.10 -10.88 5.18
CA ASP A 82 1.90 -10.58 5.92
C ASP A 82 2.14 -10.44 7.42
N LYS A 83 1.09 -10.10 8.17
CA LYS A 83 1.17 -9.99 9.64
C LYS A 83 1.43 -11.35 10.29
N LEU A 84 0.97 -12.46 9.71
CA LEU A 84 1.18 -13.80 10.29
C LEU A 84 2.67 -14.15 10.30
N PHE A 85 3.38 -13.83 9.20
CA PHE A 85 4.82 -14.00 9.16
C PHE A 85 5.53 -13.17 10.25
N LEU A 86 5.15 -11.90 10.43
CA LEU A 86 5.75 -11.03 11.43
C LEU A 86 5.42 -11.45 12.87
N ASN A 87 4.24 -12.02 13.12
CA ASN A 87 3.83 -12.49 14.46
C ASN A 87 4.75 -13.55 15.04
N ASN A 88 5.45 -14.29 14.18
CA ASN A 88 6.40 -15.32 14.64
C ASN A 88 7.68 -14.73 15.24
N TYR A 89 7.97 -13.43 15.00
CA TYR A 89 9.27 -12.84 15.34
C TYR A 89 9.18 -11.49 16.06
N LEU A 90 8.10 -10.77 15.90
CA LEU A 90 7.94 -9.41 16.44
C LEU A 90 6.73 -9.31 17.37
N THR A 91 6.91 -8.57 18.45
CA THR A 91 5.80 -8.11 19.27
C THR A 91 4.91 -7.15 18.46
N HIS A 92 3.66 -7.00 18.86
CA HIS A 92 2.72 -6.08 18.20
C HIS A 92 3.23 -4.63 18.17
N GLU A 93 3.88 -4.17 19.25
CA GLU A 93 4.50 -2.84 19.30
C GLU A 93 5.63 -2.69 18.26
N ALA A 94 6.50 -3.70 18.13
CA ALA A 94 7.57 -3.68 17.14
C ALA A 94 7.01 -3.70 15.70
N GLN A 95 5.96 -4.49 15.45
CA GLN A 95 5.29 -4.48 14.15
C GLN A 95 4.77 -3.08 13.80
N ASN A 96 4.05 -2.41 14.69
CA ASN A 96 3.52 -1.06 14.45
C ASN A 96 4.63 -0.06 14.10
N ILE A 97 5.78 -0.19 14.75
CA ILE A 97 6.95 0.65 14.47
C ILE A 97 7.43 0.45 13.02
N TYR A 98 7.54 -0.78 12.55
CA TYR A 98 8.03 -1.06 11.21
C TYR A 98 6.95 -0.85 10.14
N LEU A 99 5.72 -1.23 10.41
CA LEU A 99 4.63 -1.10 9.44
C LEU A 99 4.20 0.34 9.19
N SER A 100 4.50 1.28 10.10
CA SER A 100 4.25 2.70 9.89
C SER A 100 4.96 3.27 8.65
N LEU A 101 6.08 2.67 8.22
CA LEU A 101 6.81 3.08 7.01
C LEU A 101 5.98 2.91 5.71
N PHE A 102 5.01 1.99 5.70
CA PHE A 102 4.20 1.70 4.51
C PHE A 102 3.18 2.80 4.19
N THR A 103 3.07 3.81 5.02
CA THR A 103 2.31 5.05 4.71
C THR A 103 3.07 5.97 3.74
N ALA A 104 4.38 5.79 3.59
CA ALA A 104 5.25 6.67 2.81
C ALA A 104 5.16 6.46 1.29
N LYS A 105 4.64 5.32 0.83
CA LYS A 105 4.54 4.87 -0.57
C LYS A 105 5.88 4.77 -1.32
N VAL A 106 6.75 5.78 -1.26
CA VAL A 106 8.10 5.78 -1.86
C VAL A 106 9.13 6.32 -0.88
N ILE A 107 10.26 5.64 -0.82
CA ILE A 107 11.38 5.94 0.08
C ILE A 107 12.65 6.02 -0.77
N GLN A 108 13.53 6.98 -0.45
CA GLN A 108 14.81 7.15 -1.13
C GLN A 108 15.97 6.88 -0.18
N PRO A 109 16.50 5.67 -0.14
CA PRO A 109 17.71 5.35 0.62
C PRO A 109 18.93 6.09 0.06
N SER A 110 19.97 6.28 0.88
CA SER A 110 21.26 6.70 0.35
C SER A 110 21.79 5.67 -0.65
N SER A 111 22.67 6.09 -1.57
CA SER A 111 23.25 5.18 -2.58
C SER A 111 23.95 3.95 -1.97
N VAL A 112 24.55 4.09 -0.80
CA VAL A 112 25.16 2.98 -0.05
C VAL A 112 24.05 2.03 0.46
N ASN A 113 23.04 2.56 1.09
CA ASN A 113 21.93 1.78 1.62
C ASN A 113 21.11 1.12 0.51
N PHE A 114 20.93 1.80 -0.63
CA PHE A 114 20.24 1.21 -1.78
C PHE A 114 21.00 -0.03 -2.33
N LYS A 115 22.32 0.05 -2.47
CA LYS A 115 23.15 -1.11 -2.85
C LYS A 115 23.05 -2.26 -1.84
N ARG A 116 23.05 -1.93 -0.52
CA ARG A 116 22.83 -2.94 0.52
C ARG A 116 21.45 -3.62 0.38
N MET A 117 20.40 -2.85 0.11
CA MET A 117 19.06 -3.39 -0.11
C MET A 117 19.00 -4.33 -1.30
N GLN A 118 19.65 -3.99 -2.41
CA GLN A 118 19.75 -4.89 -3.56
C GLN A 118 20.48 -6.20 -3.21
N THR A 119 21.53 -6.11 -2.40
CA THR A 119 22.27 -7.29 -1.91
C THR A 119 21.40 -8.15 -0.99
N TYR A 120 20.71 -7.55 -0.01
CA TYR A 120 19.80 -8.27 0.87
C TYR A 120 18.62 -8.89 0.12
N GLY A 121 18.10 -8.19 -0.88
CA GLY A 121 17.04 -8.74 -1.75
C GLY A 121 17.49 -10.01 -2.49
N ARG A 122 18.72 -10.03 -3.01
CA ARG A 122 19.28 -11.24 -3.66
C ARG A 122 19.56 -12.37 -2.67
N LEU A 123 20.08 -12.05 -1.48
CA LEU A 123 20.28 -13.04 -0.42
C LEU A 123 18.95 -13.63 0.07
N LEU A 124 17.93 -12.79 0.21
CA LEU A 124 16.58 -13.23 0.53
C LEU A 124 16.01 -14.18 -0.52
N GLN A 125 16.20 -13.84 -1.80
CA GLN A 125 15.75 -14.71 -2.90
C GLN A 125 16.48 -16.05 -2.89
N GLN A 126 17.79 -16.06 -2.67
CA GLN A 126 18.56 -17.28 -2.56
C GLN A 126 18.08 -18.12 -1.37
N GLU A 127 17.90 -17.52 -0.20
CA GLU A 127 17.41 -18.23 0.99
C GLU A 127 16.00 -18.79 0.79
N TYR A 128 15.12 -17.99 0.15
CA TYR A 128 13.76 -18.42 -0.16
C TYR A 128 13.70 -19.64 -1.08
N LEU A 129 14.58 -19.72 -2.10
CA LEU A 129 14.60 -20.79 -3.08
C LEU A 129 15.35 -22.04 -2.57
N GLU A 130 16.46 -21.87 -1.88
CA GLU A 130 17.43 -22.92 -1.57
C GLU A 130 17.45 -23.29 -0.08
N GLY A 131 17.61 -22.30 0.79
CA GLY A 131 17.81 -22.52 2.23
C GLY A 131 16.54 -22.80 2.99
N LYS A 132 15.48 -22.06 2.66
CA LYS A 132 14.14 -22.14 3.28
C LYS A 132 14.11 -21.96 4.82
N ASP A 133 15.13 -21.31 5.39
CA ASP A 133 15.17 -20.98 6.82
C ASP A 133 14.40 -19.68 7.07
N ALA A 134 13.21 -19.81 7.67
CA ALA A 134 12.32 -18.70 7.96
C ALA A 134 12.94 -17.67 8.91
N SER A 135 13.79 -18.09 9.86
CA SER A 135 14.47 -17.17 10.78
C SER A 135 15.51 -16.33 10.06
N LYS A 136 16.25 -16.92 9.13
CA LYS A 136 17.21 -16.20 8.30
C LYS A 136 16.54 -15.27 7.32
N ILE A 137 15.42 -15.68 6.72
CA ILE A 137 14.56 -14.82 5.90
C ILE A 137 14.12 -13.60 6.73
N PHE A 138 13.65 -13.81 7.97
CA PHE A 138 13.23 -12.73 8.84
C PHE A 138 14.38 -11.77 9.20
N LEU A 139 15.56 -12.27 9.50
CA LEU A 139 16.74 -11.43 9.79
C LEU A 139 17.11 -10.54 8.60
N LEU A 140 17.15 -11.10 7.39
CA LEU A 140 17.42 -10.34 6.16
C LEU A 140 16.32 -9.32 5.84
N LEU A 141 15.05 -9.68 6.05
CA LEU A 141 13.92 -8.74 5.94
C LEU A 141 14.03 -7.61 6.95
N SER A 142 14.43 -7.91 8.20
CA SER A 142 14.60 -6.92 9.25
C SER A 142 15.65 -5.86 8.88
N GLU A 143 16.77 -6.24 8.26
CA GLU A 143 17.76 -5.31 7.73
C GLU A 143 17.17 -4.36 6.67
N LEU A 144 16.34 -4.88 5.77
CA LEU A 144 15.64 -4.05 4.79
C LEU A 144 14.70 -3.05 5.46
N LEU A 145 13.90 -3.51 6.42
CA LEU A 145 12.95 -2.67 7.16
C LEU A 145 13.67 -1.57 7.97
N ILE A 146 14.81 -1.86 8.57
CA ILE A 146 15.64 -0.88 9.30
C ILE A 146 16.16 0.19 8.32
N ILE A 147 16.69 -0.21 7.17
CA ILE A 147 17.17 0.72 6.14
C ILE A 147 16.03 1.62 5.67
N LEU A 148 14.88 1.05 5.35
CA LEU A 148 13.72 1.79 4.89
C LEU A 148 13.24 2.78 5.94
N LYS A 149 13.14 2.36 7.21
CA LYS A 149 12.67 3.22 8.30
C LYS A 149 13.60 4.41 8.57
N THR A 150 14.89 4.24 8.35
CA THR A 150 15.90 5.30 8.57
C THR A 150 16.13 6.17 7.33
N SER A 151 15.47 5.85 6.21
CA SER A 151 15.60 6.58 4.96
C SER A 151 14.45 7.59 4.79
N PRO A 152 14.68 8.75 4.15
CA PRO A 152 13.65 9.75 3.98
C PRO A 152 12.57 9.28 3.00
N PRO A 153 11.28 9.59 3.28
CA PRO A 153 10.22 9.43 2.29
C PRO A 153 10.40 10.43 1.16
N VAL A 154 10.09 9.99 -0.05
CA VAL A 154 9.99 10.89 -1.21
C VAL A 154 8.58 11.48 -1.19
N LYS A 155 8.48 12.80 -1.27
CA LYS A 155 7.17 13.42 -1.53
C LYS A 155 6.68 12.90 -2.88
N SER A 156 5.42 12.51 -2.94
CA SER A 156 4.81 12.05 -4.18
C SER A 156 5.11 13.02 -5.31
N VAL A 157 5.59 12.50 -6.42
CA VAL A 157 5.76 13.27 -7.63
C VAL A 157 4.35 13.67 -8.06
N SER A 158 4.10 14.96 -8.07
CA SER A 158 2.81 15.48 -8.52
C SER A 158 2.52 14.95 -9.93
N PRO A 159 1.28 14.55 -10.26
CA PRO A 159 0.87 14.24 -11.64
C PRO A 159 1.24 15.33 -12.66
N HIS A 160 1.54 16.54 -12.21
CA HIS A 160 2.12 17.63 -13.01
C HIS A 160 3.44 17.29 -13.71
N GLU A 161 4.22 16.34 -13.20
CA GLU A 161 5.48 15.92 -13.85
C GLU A 161 5.26 14.89 -14.98
N ILE A 162 4.03 14.38 -15.14
CA ILE A 162 3.63 13.62 -16.33
C ILE A 162 3.24 14.64 -17.41
N GLU A 163 4.17 14.92 -18.32
CA GLU A 163 3.95 15.90 -19.38
C GLU A 163 2.74 15.57 -20.26
N GLY A 164 2.03 16.61 -20.69
CA GLY A 164 1.00 16.56 -21.71
C GLY A 164 -0.40 16.19 -21.21
N ILE A 165 -1.28 15.85 -22.16
CA ILE A 165 -2.72 15.57 -21.91
C ILE A 165 -2.91 14.43 -20.90
N LEU A 166 -2.06 13.42 -20.91
CA LEU A 166 -2.17 12.29 -19.98
C LEU A 166 -2.06 12.74 -18.52
N GLY A 167 -1.04 13.56 -18.21
CA GLY A 167 -0.85 14.08 -16.85
C GLY A 167 -2.02 14.94 -16.39
N ALA A 168 -2.51 15.82 -17.28
CA ALA A 168 -3.67 16.66 -16.98
C ALA A 168 -4.94 15.84 -16.74
N VAL A 169 -5.18 14.79 -17.54
CA VAL A 169 -6.30 13.86 -17.37
C VAL A 169 -6.22 13.10 -16.05
N LEU A 170 -5.03 12.58 -15.70
CA LEU A 170 -4.80 11.87 -14.46
C LEU A 170 -5.07 12.76 -13.25
N LEU A 171 -4.48 13.96 -13.24
CA LEU A 171 -4.71 14.93 -12.17
C LEU A 171 -6.20 15.28 -12.02
N TYR A 172 -6.88 15.53 -13.14
CA TYR A 172 -8.31 15.83 -13.11
C TYR A 172 -9.13 14.66 -12.54
N ILE A 173 -8.83 13.43 -12.94
CA ILE A 173 -9.52 12.24 -12.43
C ILE A 173 -9.28 12.11 -10.92
N ILE A 174 -8.05 12.22 -10.43
CA ILE A 174 -7.72 12.12 -9.00
C ILE A 174 -8.50 13.14 -8.19
N LEU A 175 -8.58 14.37 -8.65
CA LEU A 175 -9.27 15.45 -7.94
C LEU A 175 -10.80 15.37 -8.02
N ASN A 176 -11.36 14.68 -9.03
CA ASN A 176 -12.79 14.74 -9.35
C ASN A 176 -13.46 13.36 -9.52
N PHE A 177 -12.79 12.25 -9.18
CA PHE A 177 -13.28 10.90 -9.48
C PHE A 177 -14.71 10.61 -8.96
N LYS A 178 -15.10 11.23 -7.85
CA LYS A 178 -16.45 11.08 -7.28
C LYS A 178 -17.55 11.60 -8.19
N SER A 179 -17.27 12.65 -8.96
CA SER A 179 -18.24 13.35 -9.82
C SER A 179 -18.17 12.98 -11.30
N ILE A 180 -17.15 12.24 -11.74
CA ILE A 180 -17.02 11.84 -13.15
C ILE A 180 -18.03 10.73 -13.45
N ASN A 181 -18.98 11.03 -14.34
CA ASN A 181 -20.04 10.09 -14.72
C ASN A 181 -19.73 9.33 -16.01
N SER A 182 -18.94 9.88 -16.92
CA SER A 182 -18.63 9.24 -18.19
C SER A 182 -17.26 9.62 -18.76
N VAL A 183 -16.70 8.70 -19.55
CA VAL A 183 -15.47 8.98 -20.32
C VAL A 183 -15.73 10.01 -21.42
N THR A 184 -16.95 10.15 -21.90
CA THR A 184 -17.33 11.13 -22.92
C THR A 184 -17.23 12.54 -22.34
N GLU A 185 -17.79 12.80 -21.16
CA GLU A 185 -17.65 14.06 -20.44
C GLU A 185 -16.18 14.43 -20.22
N LEU A 186 -15.35 13.44 -19.83
CA LEU A 186 -13.93 13.67 -19.66
C LEU A 186 -13.23 14.05 -20.98
N ALA A 187 -13.59 13.40 -22.09
CA ALA A 187 -13.03 13.70 -23.41
C ALA A 187 -13.40 15.11 -23.89
N GLU A 188 -14.66 15.52 -23.71
CA GLU A 188 -15.16 16.87 -24.00
C GLU A 188 -14.41 17.94 -23.21
N ARG A 189 -14.19 17.70 -21.91
CA ARG A 189 -13.47 18.63 -21.05
C ARG A 189 -12.03 18.89 -21.50
N PHE A 190 -11.38 17.89 -22.06
CA PHE A 190 -10.01 18.00 -22.57
C PHE A 190 -9.93 18.30 -24.08
N PHE A 191 -11.08 18.60 -24.73
CA PHE A 191 -11.17 18.91 -26.16
C PHE A 191 -10.54 17.84 -27.06
N VAL A 192 -10.72 16.57 -26.71
CA VAL A 192 -10.21 15.43 -27.47
C VAL A 192 -11.30 14.41 -27.76
N SER A 193 -11.07 13.54 -28.74
CA SER A 193 -12.00 12.44 -28.98
C SER A 193 -11.94 11.38 -27.86
N LYS A 194 -13.09 10.74 -27.58
CA LYS A 194 -13.18 9.63 -26.63
C LYS A 194 -12.18 8.51 -26.96
N SER A 195 -12.02 8.18 -28.23
CA SER A 195 -11.07 7.16 -28.67
C SER A 195 -9.63 7.56 -28.40
N TYR A 196 -9.29 8.83 -28.59
CA TYR A 196 -7.95 9.33 -28.32
C TYR A 196 -7.62 9.28 -26.82
N ILE A 197 -8.50 9.82 -25.95
CA ILE A 197 -8.25 9.84 -24.51
C ILE A 197 -8.17 8.42 -23.93
N CYS A 198 -9.04 7.49 -24.34
CA CYS A 198 -8.97 6.10 -23.95
C CYS A 198 -7.64 5.44 -24.34
N ARG A 199 -7.17 5.69 -25.56
CA ARG A 199 -5.93 5.12 -26.08
C ARG A 199 -4.70 5.65 -25.34
N ILE A 200 -4.59 6.98 -25.16
CA ILE A 200 -3.43 7.57 -24.46
C ILE A 200 -3.43 7.15 -22.99
N PHE A 201 -4.60 7.12 -22.36
CA PHE A 201 -4.73 6.74 -20.96
C PHE A 201 -4.31 5.27 -20.77
N LYS A 202 -4.88 4.34 -21.56
CA LYS A 202 -4.53 2.92 -21.51
C LYS A 202 -3.06 2.68 -21.86
N LYS A 203 -2.50 3.40 -22.85
CA LYS A 203 -1.07 3.30 -23.21
C LYS A 203 -0.16 3.82 -22.10
N GLY A 204 -0.57 4.86 -21.40
CA GLY A 204 0.23 5.49 -20.34
C GLY A 204 0.10 4.83 -18.98
N THR A 205 -1.09 4.32 -18.63
CA THR A 205 -1.39 3.76 -17.31
C THR A 205 -1.57 2.24 -17.31
N GLY A 206 -1.79 1.62 -18.47
CA GLY A 206 -2.16 0.22 -18.60
C GLY A 206 -3.64 -0.06 -18.35
N LEU A 207 -4.36 0.89 -17.76
CA LEU A 207 -5.76 0.77 -17.36
C LEU A 207 -6.70 1.49 -18.31
N THR A 208 -7.95 1.06 -18.34
CA THR A 208 -9.01 1.92 -18.87
C THR A 208 -9.33 3.02 -17.85
N ILE A 209 -9.81 4.16 -18.34
CA ILE A 209 -10.25 5.28 -17.48
C ILE A 209 -11.30 4.80 -16.45
N THR A 210 -12.24 3.96 -16.89
CA THR A 210 -13.30 3.43 -16.02
C THR A 210 -12.73 2.52 -14.91
N GLN A 211 -11.76 1.66 -15.24
CA GLN A 211 -11.08 0.83 -14.24
C GLN A 211 -10.37 1.71 -13.21
N TYR A 212 -9.66 2.72 -13.66
CA TYR A 212 -8.93 3.64 -12.79
C TYR A 212 -9.88 4.43 -11.87
N ILE A 213 -10.96 5.00 -12.39
CA ILE A 213 -11.97 5.70 -11.58
C ILE A 213 -12.59 4.76 -10.55
N ASN A 214 -12.96 3.54 -10.96
CA ASN A 214 -13.53 2.56 -10.02
C ASN A 214 -12.53 2.17 -8.91
N SER A 215 -11.26 2.01 -9.23
CA SER A 215 -10.26 1.71 -8.18
C SER A 215 -10.14 2.84 -7.15
N LEU A 216 -10.17 4.11 -7.58
CA LEU A 216 -10.18 5.27 -6.69
C LEU A 216 -11.44 5.30 -5.79
N LYS A 217 -12.62 5.08 -6.39
CA LYS A 217 -13.90 5.04 -5.65
C LYS A 217 -13.92 3.92 -4.60
N ILE A 218 -13.41 2.74 -4.93
CA ILE A 218 -13.35 1.62 -3.99
C ILE A 218 -12.31 1.85 -2.90
N ASN A 219 -11.15 2.41 -3.23
CA ASN A 219 -10.14 2.76 -2.22
C ASN A 219 -10.70 3.75 -1.19
N GLU A 220 -11.38 4.79 -1.64
CA GLU A 220 -12.06 5.75 -0.76
C GLU A 220 -13.16 5.07 0.09
N ALA A 221 -13.95 4.15 -0.51
CA ALA A 221 -14.93 3.38 0.23
C ALA A 221 -14.28 2.52 1.32
N CYS A 222 -13.14 1.92 1.07
CA CYS A 222 -12.37 1.16 2.07
C CYS A 222 -11.94 2.05 3.24
N ASN A 223 -11.48 3.28 2.99
CA ASN A 223 -11.15 4.24 4.05
C ASN A 223 -12.39 4.57 4.90
N LEU A 224 -13.51 4.93 4.25
CA LEU A 224 -14.75 5.24 4.97
C LEU A 224 -15.31 4.04 5.75
N LEU A 225 -15.18 2.82 5.23
CA LEU A 225 -15.58 1.60 5.92
C LEU A 225 -14.76 1.32 7.18
N LYS A 226 -13.47 1.68 7.18
CA LYS A 226 -12.56 1.50 8.34
C LYS A 226 -12.70 2.61 9.37
N ASP A 227 -12.81 3.86 8.89
CA ASP A 227 -12.62 5.04 9.72
C ASP A 227 -13.96 5.62 10.23
N THR A 228 -15.11 5.11 9.74
CA THR A 228 -16.43 5.64 10.07
C THR A 228 -17.48 4.56 10.26
N ASP A 229 -18.52 4.87 11.06
CA ASP A 229 -19.75 4.07 11.20
C ASP A 229 -20.81 4.39 10.13
N MET A 230 -20.42 5.12 9.06
CA MET A 230 -21.33 5.53 7.98
C MET A 230 -22.00 4.31 7.34
N ASP A 231 -23.32 4.38 7.10
CA ASP A 231 -24.05 3.31 6.40
C ASP A 231 -23.43 3.00 5.03
N ILE A 232 -23.36 1.71 4.68
CA ILE A 232 -22.70 1.25 3.45
C ILE A 232 -23.40 1.82 2.21
N THR A 233 -24.71 1.97 2.24
CA THR A 233 -25.46 2.59 1.14
C THR A 233 -25.09 4.07 1.00
N LYS A 234 -24.91 4.77 2.10
CA LYS A 234 -24.44 6.16 2.10
C LYS A 234 -23.02 6.27 1.58
N ILE A 235 -22.10 5.38 2.00
CA ILE A 235 -20.74 5.30 1.44
C ILE A 235 -20.76 5.11 -0.07
N CYS A 236 -21.61 4.20 -0.58
CA CYS A 236 -21.76 3.97 -2.01
C CYS A 236 -22.00 5.27 -2.79
N TYR A 237 -22.95 6.09 -2.34
CA TYR A 237 -23.28 7.36 -3.01
C TYR A 237 -22.21 8.43 -2.77
N ASP A 238 -21.60 8.50 -1.58
CA ASP A 238 -20.58 9.47 -1.23
C ASP A 238 -19.31 9.31 -2.06
N VAL A 239 -18.96 8.06 -2.40
CA VAL A 239 -17.80 7.79 -3.27
C VAL A 239 -18.14 7.92 -4.78
N GLY A 240 -19.37 8.30 -5.11
CA GLY A 240 -19.80 8.65 -6.46
C GLY A 240 -20.34 7.49 -7.29
N TYR A 241 -20.89 6.43 -6.69
CA TYR A 241 -21.68 5.46 -7.42
C TYR A 241 -23.15 5.88 -7.44
N ASN A 242 -23.81 5.66 -8.59
CA ASN A 242 -25.24 5.94 -8.76
C ASN A 242 -26.13 4.71 -8.50
N SER A 243 -25.53 3.54 -8.23
CA SER A 243 -26.23 2.28 -8.00
C SER A 243 -25.48 1.42 -6.97
N TYR A 244 -26.20 1.02 -5.94
CA TYR A 244 -25.66 0.12 -4.92
C TYR A 244 -25.23 -1.23 -5.51
N THR A 245 -26.00 -1.80 -6.44
CA THR A 245 -25.66 -3.06 -7.10
C THR A 245 -24.34 -2.96 -7.86
N HIS A 246 -24.13 -1.84 -8.58
CA HIS A 246 -22.87 -1.60 -9.31
C HIS A 246 -21.70 -1.38 -8.36
N PHE A 247 -21.89 -0.62 -7.29
CA PHE A 247 -20.91 -0.47 -6.21
C PHE A 247 -20.54 -1.83 -5.61
N PHE A 248 -21.54 -2.60 -5.16
CA PHE A 248 -21.32 -3.89 -4.51
C PHE A 248 -20.56 -4.87 -5.41
N SER A 249 -20.94 -4.95 -6.69
CA SER A 249 -20.26 -5.80 -7.68
C SER A 249 -18.80 -5.39 -7.90
N ASN A 250 -18.53 -4.08 -8.07
CA ASN A 250 -17.16 -3.59 -8.25
C ASN A 250 -16.34 -3.74 -6.97
N PHE A 251 -16.92 -3.46 -5.80
CA PHE A 251 -16.24 -3.64 -4.52
C PHE A 251 -15.83 -5.10 -4.33
N THR A 252 -16.78 -6.03 -4.50
CA THR A 252 -16.51 -7.47 -4.35
C THR A 252 -15.52 -7.97 -5.39
N LYS A 253 -15.61 -7.48 -6.64
CA LYS A 253 -14.64 -7.83 -7.69
C LYS A 253 -13.23 -7.34 -7.35
N ILE A 254 -13.10 -6.10 -6.86
CA ILE A 254 -11.81 -5.48 -6.56
C ILE A 254 -11.26 -5.98 -5.23
N MET A 255 -12.09 -6.13 -4.20
CA MET A 255 -11.66 -6.48 -2.84
C MET A 255 -11.77 -7.98 -2.49
N GLY A 256 -12.39 -8.81 -3.37
CA GLY A 256 -12.60 -10.24 -3.13
C GLY A 256 -13.62 -10.59 -2.03
N GLU A 257 -14.04 -9.60 -1.26
CA GLU A 257 -15.01 -9.72 -0.18
C GLU A 257 -16.06 -8.60 -0.26
N THR A 258 -17.17 -8.77 0.46
CA THR A 258 -18.23 -7.78 0.47
C THR A 258 -17.87 -6.56 1.32
N PRO A 259 -18.48 -5.36 1.07
CA PRO A 259 -18.26 -4.18 1.91
C PRO A 259 -18.57 -4.44 3.40
N TYR A 260 -19.57 -5.26 3.68
CA TYR A 260 -19.93 -5.64 5.05
C TYR A 260 -18.83 -6.49 5.71
N THR A 261 -18.36 -7.51 5.02
CA THR A 261 -17.27 -8.40 5.51
C THR A 261 -16.00 -7.59 5.74
N TYR A 262 -15.66 -6.72 4.78
CA TYR A 262 -14.51 -5.83 4.88
C TYR A 262 -14.58 -4.93 6.13
N ARG A 263 -15.74 -4.29 6.37
CA ARG A 263 -15.94 -3.48 7.58
C ARG A 263 -15.75 -4.30 8.85
N LYS A 264 -16.43 -5.45 8.95
CA LYS A 264 -16.35 -6.32 10.12
C LYS A 264 -14.93 -6.72 10.44
N ASN A 265 -14.16 -7.16 9.43
CA ASN A 265 -12.79 -7.61 9.63
C ASN A 265 -11.84 -6.47 10.07
N ASN A 266 -12.08 -5.24 9.63
CA ASN A 266 -11.23 -4.10 9.98
C ASN A 266 -11.69 -3.36 11.24
N PHE A 267 -13.00 -3.37 11.55
CA PHE A 267 -13.56 -2.76 12.76
C PHE A 267 -13.21 -3.58 14.02
N ASP A 268 -13.26 -4.90 13.95
CA ASP A 268 -12.86 -5.77 15.06
C ASP A 268 -11.38 -5.61 15.41
N MET A 269 -10.53 -5.35 14.42
CA MET A 269 -9.11 -5.07 14.65
C MET A 269 -8.87 -3.71 15.33
N SER A 270 -9.58 -2.66 14.95
CA SER A 270 -9.45 -1.33 15.59
C SER A 270 -9.96 -1.31 17.02
N ASN A 271 -11.06 -2.02 17.30
CA ASN A 271 -11.60 -2.16 18.67
C ASN A 271 -10.69 -2.99 19.58
N GLN A 272 -10.00 -3.99 19.06
CA GLN A 272 -8.99 -4.73 19.82
C GLN A 272 -7.77 -3.84 20.15
N GLU A 273 -7.34 -2.99 19.24
CA GLU A 273 -6.27 -2.01 19.49
C GLU A 273 -6.67 -0.96 20.53
N GLU A 274 -7.89 -0.44 20.48
CA GLU A 274 -8.40 0.51 21.49
C GLU A 274 -8.60 -0.15 22.87
N ALA A 275 -9.13 -1.37 22.92
CA ALA A 275 -9.24 -2.12 24.17
C ALA A 275 -7.86 -2.41 24.79
N GLN A 276 -6.89 -2.76 23.97
CA GLN A 276 -5.51 -3.00 24.39
C GLN A 276 -4.82 -1.71 24.91
N LYS A 277 -5.05 -0.57 24.25
CA LYS A 277 -4.59 0.76 24.70
C LYS A 277 -5.20 1.17 26.03
N ARG A 278 -6.48 0.88 26.27
CA ARG A 278 -7.16 1.16 27.55
C ARG A 278 -6.60 0.31 28.69
N ILE A 279 -6.29 -0.96 28.43
CA ILE A 279 -5.69 -1.88 29.41
C ILE A 279 -4.25 -1.45 29.74
N SER A 280 -3.43 -1.11 28.73
CA SER A 280 -2.04 -0.65 28.93
C SER A 280 -1.96 0.75 29.57
N GLY A 281 -2.90 1.64 29.29
CA GLY A 281 -3.05 2.96 29.93
C GLY A 281 -3.43 2.88 31.41
N SER A 282 -4.28 1.90 31.79
CA SER A 282 -4.70 1.69 33.16
C SER A 282 -3.58 1.12 34.06
N SER A 283 -2.65 0.38 33.48
CA SER A 283 -1.49 -0.18 34.23
C SER A 283 -0.45 0.86 34.63
N ARG A 284 -0.40 2.02 33.99
CA ARG A 284 0.49 3.12 34.38
C ARG A 284 -0.03 3.94 35.57
N SER A 285 -1.33 3.99 35.76
CA SER A 285 -1.93 4.74 36.86
C SER A 285 -1.79 4.05 38.22
N TYR A 286 -1.51 2.74 38.28
CA TYR A 286 -1.36 1.99 39.52
C TYR A 286 0.07 1.95 40.08
N ARG A 287 1.10 2.33 39.30
CA ARG A 287 2.50 2.34 39.78
C ARG A 287 2.94 3.63 40.46
N ASP A 288 2.17 4.70 40.35
CA ASP A 288 2.54 6.02 40.94
C ASP A 288 1.95 6.28 42.33
N LYS A 289 1.21 5.31 42.91
CA LYS A 289 0.60 5.45 44.26
C LYS A 289 1.26 4.64 45.37
N SER A 290 2.37 3.97 45.12
CA SER A 290 3.03 3.12 46.15
C SER A 290 4.39 3.61 46.65
N VAL A 291 4.74 4.89 46.45
CA VAL A 291 5.92 5.50 47.06
C VAL A 291 5.50 6.72 47.87
N GLY A 292 5.08 6.46 49.08
CA GLY A 292 4.71 7.54 49.99
C GLY A 292 4.23 7.04 51.34
N PHE A 293 5.05 6.28 52.05
CA PHE A 293 4.95 6.14 53.53
C PHE A 293 6.19 5.47 54.08
N ALA A 294 7.13 6.23 54.59
CA ALA A 294 7.95 5.92 55.78
C ALA A 294 8.94 7.07 56.08
N ASN A 295 8.50 8.05 56.83
CA ASN A 295 9.40 8.84 57.66
C ASN A 295 8.67 9.11 58.99
N ILE A 296 8.78 8.20 59.95
CA ILE A 296 8.48 8.48 61.35
C ILE A 296 9.83 8.55 62.09
N LYS A 297 10.12 9.74 62.57
CA LYS A 297 11.22 10.04 63.48
C LYS A 297 11.09 9.29 64.79
N HIS A 298 12.18 8.71 65.30
CA HIS A 298 12.35 8.49 66.71
C HIS A 298 13.36 9.50 67.23
N HIS A 299 12.88 10.38 68.10
CA HIS A 299 13.66 11.07 69.13
C HIS A 299 13.58 10.19 70.41
N SER A 300 14.71 9.82 70.95
CA SER A 300 15.17 9.89 72.34
C SER A 300 16.59 9.37 72.42
#